data_fb038b31e393ce699210996900a92da6
#
_entry.id   fb038b31e393ce699210996900a92da6
#
_cell.length_a   1.000
_cell.length_b   1.000
_cell.length_c   1.000
_cell.angle_alpha   90.00
_cell.angle_beta   90.00
_cell.angle_gamma   90.00
#
_symmetry.space_group_name_H-M   'P 1'
#
loop_
_entity.id
_entity.type
_entity.pdbx_description
1 polymer ?
#
loop_
_entity_poly.entity_id
_entity_poly.type
_entity_poly.pdbx_seq_one_letter_code
_entity_poly.pdbx_strand_id
1 'polypeptide(L)'
;MGKAPLASASIMKSLLLVAFAAMFTQASAGEAPWTPLFNGKDLTGWTPKIRGCKAGENFQNTFRVVNGVLKVDYSDYPQWDNRFGHLFFTKKYGHYRLRVEYRFVGEQLKGGPSWAFRNSGVMIHSEAPETMEIQQDFPSSLEVQILGGTGQGERTTGNLCTPGTHVEMDGKLDTRHCISSKSKTFHGDQWVNLEVEVRDNRLIRHLINGEEVMSYSKPQLGGDAHAEALAKVAGDKMLAEGYICLQSESHPVEFRKIELQELAP
;
A
#
# COMPACT_ATOMS: atom_id res chain seq x y z
N MET A 1 -93.19 -42.85 26.04
CA MET A 1 -92.43 -43.87 25.29
C MET A 1 -91.75 -43.17 24.13
N GLY A 2 -90.44 -42.99 24.16
CA GLY A 2 -89.72 -42.38 23.09
C GLY A 2 -88.24 -42.31 23.46
N LYS A 3 -87.45 -43.23 22.91
CA LYS A 3 -86.00 -43.28 23.15
C LYS A 3 -85.24 -42.18 22.38
N ALA A 4 -84.40 -41.43 23.05
CA ALA A 4 -83.48 -40.53 22.44
C ALA A 4 -82.23 -41.30 21.91
N PRO A 5 -81.67 -40.92 20.81
CA PRO A 5 -80.38 -41.52 20.34
C PRO A 5 -79.16 -40.77 20.90
N LEU A 6 -78.15 -41.56 21.19
CA LEU A 6 -76.82 -41.16 21.64
C LEU A 6 -76.05 -40.40 20.55
N ALA A 7 -75.53 -39.22 20.91
CA ALA A 7 -74.57 -38.47 20.07
C ALA A 7 -73.14 -39.00 20.27
N SER A 8 -72.53 -39.41 19.14
CA SER A 8 -71.14 -39.79 19.06
C SER A 8 -70.21 -38.54 19.01
N ALA A 9 -69.36 -38.41 19.99
CA ALA A 9 -68.34 -37.34 20.00
C ALA A 9 -67.13 -37.77 19.21
N SER A 10 -66.89 -37.13 18.08
CA SER A 10 -65.69 -37.28 17.27
C SER A 10 -64.58 -36.41 17.82
N ILE A 11 -63.52 -37.07 18.32
CA ILE A 11 -62.32 -36.39 18.82
C ILE A 11 -61.38 -36.07 17.63
N MET A 12 -61.38 -34.80 17.22
CA MET A 12 -60.41 -34.28 16.25
C MET A 12 -59.06 -34.05 16.97
N LYS A 13 -58.07 -34.88 16.63
CA LYS A 13 -56.66 -34.68 17.06
C LYS A 13 -56.04 -33.62 16.17
N SER A 14 -55.85 -32.39 16.69
CA SER A 14 -55.06 -31.36 16.05
C SER A 14 -53.56 -31.66 16.20
N LEU A 15 -52.91 -32.02 15.12
CA LEU A 15 -51.43 -32.08 15.03
C LEU A 15 -50.92 -30.63 14.92
N LEU A 16 -50.27 -30.14 16.00
CA LEU A 16 -49.43 -28.92 15.90
C LEU A 16 -48.10 -29.29 15.26
N LEU A 17 -47.91 -28.87 14.02
CA LEU A 17 -46.58 -28.83 13.39
C LEU A 17 -45.83 -27.65 13.97
N VAL A 18 -44.85 -27.89 14.83
CA VAL A 18 -43.87 -26.90 15.27
C VAL A 18 -42.76 -26.83 14.20
N ALA A 19 -42.84 -25.81 13.35
CA ALA A 19 -41.75 -25.51 12.41
C ALA A 19 -40.58 -24.88 13.17
N PHE A 20 -39.51 -25.64 13.36
CA PHE A 20 -38.20 -25.13 13.85
C PHE A 20 -37.56 -24.34 12.71
N ALA A 21 -37.72 -23.02 12.72
CA ALA A 21 -36.93 -22.14 11.86
C ALA A 21 -35.49 -22.10 12.40
N ALA A 22 -34.59 -22.83 11.76
CA ALA A 22 -33.16 -22.70 12.01
C ALA A 22 -32.72 -21.31 11.52
N MET A 23 -32.59 -20.36 12.43
CA MET A 23 -31.89 -19.09 12.15
C MET A 23 -30.42 -19.40 11.96
N PHE A 24 -29.98 -19.51 10.71
CA PHE A 24 -28.58 -19.41 10.36
C PHE A 24 -28.15 -17.98 10.66
N THR A 25 -27.55 -17.74 11.82
CA THR A 25 -26.75 -16.56 12.08
C THR A 25 -25.54 -16.65 11.15
N GLN A 26 -25.57 -15.90 10.03
CA GLN A 26 -24.37 -15.62 9.28
C GLN A 26 -23.43 -14.88 10.24
N ALA A 27 -22.43 -15.58 10.74
CA ALA A 27 -21.31 -14.94 11.39
C ALA A 27 -20.71 -14.00 10.35
N SER A 28 -20.84 -12.70 10.55
CA SER A 28 -20.05 -11.71 9.84
C SER A 28 -18.59 -12.09 10.09
N ALA A 29 -17.88 -12.51 9.05
CA ALA A 29 -16.45 -12.71 9.14
C ALA A 29 -15.87 -11.33 9.54
N GLY A 30 -15.44 -11.21 10.80
CA GLY A 30 -14.84 -9.99 11.31
C GLY A 30 -13.64 -9.65 10.43
N GLU A 31 -13.41 -8.35 10.21
CA GLU A 31 -12.21 -7.90 9.50
C GLU A 31 -10.97 -8.53 10.14
N ALA A 32 -10.00 -8.99 9.32
CA ALA A 32 -8.74 -9.51 9.82
C ALA A 32 -8.01 -8.44 10.67
N PRO A 33 -7.27 -8.83 11.70
CA PRO A 33 -6.56 -7.86 12.54
C PRO A 33 -5.44 -7.17 11.75
N TRP A 34 -5.09 -5.95 12.16
CA TRP A 34 -3.90 -5.26 11.69
C TRP A 34 -2.64 -5.97 12.21
N THR A 35 -1.72 -6.27 11.31
CA THR A 35 -0.44 -6.92 11.60
C THR A 35 0.69 -5.92 11.37
N PRO A 36 1.55 -5.63 12.36
CA PRO A 36 2.71 -4.79 12.16
C PRO A 36 3.68 -5.42 11.16
N LEU A 37 4.06 -4.69 10.11
CA LEU A 37 5.15 -5.04 9.21
C LEU A 37 6.51 -4.55 9.73
N PHE A 38 6.49 -3.52 10.57
CA PHE A 38 7.66 -2.95 11.24
C PHE A 38 7.62 -3.25 12.74
N ASN A 39 8.69 -3.85 13.25
CA ASN A 39 8.77 -4.30 14.65
C ASN A 39 9.19 -3.21 15.65
N GLY A 40 9.55 -2.00 15.17
CA GLY A 40 10.02 -0.88 16.01
C GLY A 40 11.43 -1.05 16.58
N LYS A 41 12.18 -2.10 16.20
CA LYS A 41 13.50 -2.42 16.81
C LYS A 41 14.63 -2.42 15.78
N ASP A 42 14.40 -3.06 14.64
CA ASP A 42 15.39 -3.27 13.58
C ASP A 42 14.71 -3.45 12.22
N LEU A 43 15.49 -3.73 11.18
CA LEU A 43 15.02 -3.97 9.82
C LEU A 43 14.70 -5.45 9.53
N THR A 44 14.48 -6.27 10.54
CA THR A 44 14.06 -7.67 10.34
C THR A 44 12.80 -7.75 9.49
N GLY A 45 12.82 -8.55 8.43
CA GLY A 45 11.73 -8.66 7.45
C GLY A 45 11.78 -7.61 6.34
N TRP A 46 12.85 -6.80 6.27
CA TRP A 46 13.04 -5.79 5.25
C TRP A 46 14.39 -5.93 4.55
N THR A 47 14.41 -5.71 3.24
CA THR A 47 15.58 -5.79 2.37
C THR A 47 15.83 -4.44 1.70
N PRO A 48 16.93 -3.73 1.99
CA PRO A 48 17.28 -2.51 1.27
C PRO A 48 17.79 -2.84 -0.14
N LYS A 49 17.43 -2.00 -1.11
CA LYS A 49 17.99 -1.96 -2.45
C LYS A 49 18.25 -0.50 -2.82
N ILE A 50 19.52 -0.16 -2.93
CA ILE A 50 19.96 1.20 -3.23
C ILE A 50 20.69 1.19 -4.56
N ARG A 51 20.48 2.20 -5.39
CA ARG A 51 21.16 2.35 -6.68
C ARG A 51 22.69 2.23 -6.51
N GLY A 52 23.30 1.42 -7.34
CA GLY A 52 24.74 1.11 -7.27
C GLY A 52 25.10 0.00 -6.28
N CYS A 53 24.12 -0.57 -5.56
CA CYS A 53 24.30 -1.64 -4.58
C CYS A 53 23.49 -2.89 -4.96
N LYS A 54 23.89 -4.04 -4.46
CA LYS A 54 23.08 -5.27 -4.53
C LYS A 54 21.91 -5.20 -3.53
N ALA A 55 20.88 -6.00 -3.77
CA ALA A 55 19.82 -6.20 -2.79
C ALA A 55 20.43 -6.71 -1.46
N GLY A 56 19.97 -6.14 -0.34
CA GLY A 56 20.50 -6.40 0.99
C GLY A 56 21.59 -5.44 1.46
N GLU A 57 22.22 -4.68 0.57
CA GLU A 57 23.26 -3.71 0.94
C GLU A 57 22.61 -2.36 1.32
N ASN A 58 22.71 -2.00 2.58
CA ASN A 58 22.21 -0.72 3.13
C ASN A 58 23.33 0.33 3.11
N PHE A 59 23.56 0.94 1.96
CA PHE A 59 24.64 1.91 1.74
C PHE A 59 24.57 3.06 2.75
N GLN A 60 25.69 3.38 3.40
CA GLN A 60 25.80 4.45 4.42
C GLN A 60 24.67 4.39 5.48
N ASN A 61 24.17 3.17 5.77
CA ASN A 61 23.11 2.96 6.74
C ASN A 61 21.89 3.87 6.50
N THR A 62 21.50 4.05 5.22
CA THR A 62 20.39 4.93 4.77
C THR A 62 19.10 4.63 5.51
N PHE A 63 18.74 3.36 5.62
CA PHE A 63 17.58 2.93 6.40
C PHE A 63 18.06 2.47 7.78
N ARG A 64 17.55 3.10 8.83
CA ARG A 64 17.91 2.78 10.21
C ARG A 64 16.73 2.93 11.15
N VAL A 65 16.82 2.27 12.30
CA VAL A 65 15.81 2.37 13.35
C VAL A 65 16.40 3.14 14.52
N VAL A 66 15.72 4.23 14.91
CA VAL A 66 16.14 5.07 16.04
C VAL A 66 14.91 5.36 16.90
N ASN A 67 14.95 5.00 18.17
CA ASN A 67 13.87 5.23 19.15
C ASN A 67 12.49 4.69 18.68
N GLY A 68 12.47 3.51 18.06
CA GLY A 68 11.22 2.88 17.58
C GLY A 68 10.68 3.44 16.26
N VAL A 69 11.43 4.32 15.59
CA VAL A 69 11.05 4.95 14.32
C VAL A 69 12.01 4.48 13.23
N LEU A 70 11.47 4.06 12.09
CA LEU A 70 12.23 3.77 10.89
C LEU A 70 12.55 5.10 10.20
N LYS A 71 13.82 5.34 9.94
CA LYS A 71 14.30 6.58 9.34
C LYS A 71 14.99 6.31 8.02
N VAL A 72 14.74 7.19 7.06
CA VAL A 72 15.63 7.47 5.95
C VAL A 72 16.55 8.59 6.41
N ASP A 73 17.82 8.30 6.54
CA ASP A 73 18.80 9.20 7.15
C ASP A 73 20.05 9.31 6.25
N TYR A 74 20.50 10.53 6.04
CA TYR A 74 21.64 10.85 5.16
C TYR A 74 22.82 11.45 5.93
N SER A 75 22.86 11.33 7.27
CA SER A 75 23.90 11.92 8.10
C SER A 75 25.32 11.41 7.75
N ASP A 76 25.40 10.18 7.20
CA ASP A 76 26.67 9.56 6.80
C ASP A 76 27.03 9.85 5.32
N TYR A 77 26.21 10.61 4.60
CA TYR A 77 26.45 10.98 3.21
C TYR A 77 27.18 12.33 3.12
N PRO A 78 28.26 12.43 2.32
CA PRO A 78 28.92 13.72 2.10
C PRO A 78 28.07 14.65 1.21
N GLN A 79 27.33 14.08 0.27
CA GLN A 79 26.42 14.74 -0.65
C GLN A 79 25.56 13.71 -1.38
N TRP A 80 24.50 14.17 -2.05
CA TRP A 80 23.71 13.32 -2.92
C TRP A 80 24.49 12.87 -4.14
N ASP A 81 24.44 11.57 -4.43
CA ASP A 81 25.11 10.92 -5.56
C ASP A 81 24.11 9.98 -6.28
N ASN A 82 22.91 10.48 -6.54
CA ASN A 82 21.82 9.70 -7.17
C ASN A 82 21.59 8.32 -6.51
N ARG A 83 21.77 8.24 -5.18
CA ARG A 83 21.57 7.02 -4.40
C ARG A 83 20.09 6.84 -4.03
N PHE A 84 19.23 6.77 -5.06
CA PHE A 84 17.84 6.36 -4.84
C PHE A 84 17.79 5.00 -4.18
N GLY A 85 16.91 4.82 -3.22
CA GLY A 85 16.85 3.58 -2.47
C GLY A 85 15.43 3.19 -2.09
N HIS A 86 15.25 1.90 -1.90
CA HIS A 86 13.98 1.30 -1.54
C HIS A 86 14.20 0.25 -0.46
N LEU A 87 13.37 0.24 0.56
CA LEU A 87 13.36 -0.75 1.62
C LEU A 87 12.17 -1.67 1.42
N PHE A 88 12.41 -2.88 0.93
CA PHE A 88 11.40 -3.85 0.54
C PHE A 88 10.97 -4.73 1.71
N PHE A 89 9.67 -4.87 1.93
CA PHE A 89 9.14 -5.92 2.78
C PHE A 89 9.22 -7.28 2.06
N THR A 90 9.55 -8.33 2.79
CA THR A 90 9.93 -9.64 2.20
C THR A 90 8.78 -10.47 1.63
N LYS A 91 7.52 -10.08 1.86
CA LYS A 91 6.32 -10.80 1.39
C LYS A 91 5.55 -9.98 0.35
N LYS A 92 5.00 -10.66 -0.66
CA LYS A 92 4.06 -10.08 -1.62
C LYS A 92 2.64 -10.09 -1.08
N TYR A 93 1.86 -9.10 -1.52
CA TYR A 93 0.44 -8.99 -1.21
C TYR A 93 -0.37 -8.52 -2.41
N GLY A 94 -1.63 -8.97 -2.51
CA GLY A 94 -2.59 -8.56 -3.54
C GLY A 94 -3.91 -8.03 -2.98
N HIS A 95 -4.31 -8.47 -1.77
CA HIS A 95 -5.57 -8.07 -1.12
C HIS A 95 -5.29 -7.58 0.29
N TYR A 96 -5.23 -6.26 0.49
CA TYR A 96 -4.88 -5.71 1.80
C TYR A 96 -5.27 -4.25 1.96
N ARG A 97 -5.28 -3.79 3.22
CA ARG A 97 -5.08 -2.39 3.57
C ARG A 97 -3.71 -2.24 4.20
N LEU A 98 -2.97 -1.24 3.77
CA LEU A 98 -1.68 -0.84 4.34
C LEU A 98 -1.85 0.51 5.00
N ARG A 99 -1.35 0.65 6.22
CA ARG A 99 -1.32 1.93 6.95
C ARG A 99 0.11 2.30 7.27
N VAL A 100 0.48 3.53 6.97
CA VAL A 100 1.82 4.08 7.21
C VAL A 100 1.67 5.50 7.77
N GLU A 101 2.25 5.79 8.92
CA GLU A 101 2.44 7.17 9.37
C GLU A 101 3.83 7.65 8.97
N TYR A 102 3.91 8.80 8.30
CA TYR A 102 5.17 9.39 7.84
C TYR A 102 5.28 10.86 8.22
N ARG A 103 6.51 11.37 8.30
CA ARG A 103 6.82 12.80 8.35
C ARG A 103 8.16 13.10 7.73
N PHE A 104 8.29 14.24 7.08
CA PHE A 104 9.58 14.76 6.63
C PHE A 104 10.23 15.54 7.76
N VAL A 105 11.55 15.38 7.91
CA VAL A 105 12.33 16.02 8.96
C VAL A 105 13.64 16.57 8.42
N GLY A 106 14.19 17.58 9.07
CA GLY A 106 15.49 18.13 8.72
C GLY A 106 15.55 18.77 7.33
N GLU A 107 16.74 18.79 6.76
CA GLU A 107 17.05 19.41 5.49
C GLU A 107 17.36 18.36 4.41
N GLN A 108 17.06 18.70 3.16
CA GLN A 108 17.43 17.86 2.03
C GLN A 108 18.96 17.77 1.92
N LEU A 109 19.47 16.58 1.63
CA LEU A 109 20.89 16.35 1.41
C LEU A 109 21.41 17.24 0.28
N LYS A 110 22.57 17.87 0.51
CA LYS A 110 23.22 18.75 -0.48
C LYS A 110 23.41 18.04 -1.83
N GLY A 111 22.98 18.68 -2.91
CA GLY A 111 23.03 18.14 -4.28
C GLY A 111 21.80 17.33 -4.66
N GLY A 112 20.85 17.09 -3.75
CA GLY A 112 19.56 16.49 -4.07
C GLY A 112 18.79 17.34 -5.10
N PRO A 113 18.09 16.72 -6.06
CA PRO A 113 17.31 17.44 -7.05
C PRO A 113 16.14 18.18 -6.39
N SER A 114 15.80 19.37 -6.90
CA SER A 114 14.78 20.24 -6.30
C SER A 114 13.40 19.57 -6.19
N TRP A 115 13.04 18.73 -7.15
CA TRP A 115 11.79 17.97 -7.13
C TRP A 115 11.71 16.92 -6.01
N ALA A 116 12.87 16.44 -5.52
CA ALA A 116 12.97 15.48 -4.43
C ALA A 116 12.95 16.13 -3.03
N PHE A 117 12.77 17.46 -2.94
CA PHE A 117 12.56 18.12 -1.64
C PHE A 117 11.25 17.63 -1.01
N ARG A 118 11.34 17.10 0.23
CA ARG A 118 10.21 16.48 0.96
C ARG A 118 9.40 15.56 0.05
N ASN A 119 10.11 14.64 -0.63
CA ASN A 119 9.57 13.63 -1.53
C ASN A 119 10.04 12.25 -1.10
N SER A 120 9.13 11.31 -1.10
CA SER A 120 9.34 9.89 -0.84
C SER A 120 8.11 9.13 -1.37
N GLY A 121 8.11 7.81 -1.27
CA GLY A 121 7.01 6.98 -1.74
C GLY A 121 6.84 5.70 -0.93
N VAL A 122 5.62 5.16 -1.01
CA VAL A 122 5.30 3.79 -0.65
C VAL A 122 4.98 3.07 -1.94
N MET A 123 5.89 2.17 -2.37
CA MET A 123 5.66 1.38 -3.58
C MET A 123 4.78 0.17 -3.24
N ILE A 124 3.84 -0.10 -4.12
CA ILE A 124 2.97 -1.28 -4.09
C ILE A 124 3.01 -1.99 -5.43
N HIS A 125 2.62 -3.24 -5.50
CA HIS A 125 2.75 -4.07 -6.70
C HIS A 125 4.15 -4.02 -7.31
N SER A 126 5.17 -3.81 -6.46
CA SER A 126 6.55 -3.67 -6.90
C SER A 126 7.15 -5.00 -7.33
N GLU A 127 8.04 -4.94 -8.31
CA GLU A 127 8.97 -6.04 -8.61
C GLU A 127 9.80 -6.43 -7.39
N ALA A 128 10.49 -7.57 -7.45
CA ALA A 128 11.40 -8.00 -6.38
C ALA A 128 12.67 -7.15 -6.33
N PRO A 129 13.29 -6.93 -5.15
CA PRO A 129 14.54 -6.19 -5.07
C PRO A 129 15.70 -6.87 -5.84
N GLU A 130 15.66 -8.19 -6.03
CA GLU A 130 16.66 -8.97 -6.76
C GLU A 130 16.52 -8.83 -8.28
N THR A 131 15.35 -8.43 -8.81
CA THR A 131 15.13 -8.22 -10.24
C THR A 131 15.56 -6.83 -10.69
N MET A 132 15.70 -5.89 -9.76
CA MET A 132 16.21 -4.56 -10.05
C MET A 132 17.66 -4.59 -10.51
N GLU A 133 17.95 -3.89 -11.59
CA GLU A 133 19.33 -3.68 -12.04
C GLU A 133 20.15 -2.92 -10.99
N ILE A 134 21.50 -3.06 -11.06
CA ILE A 134 22.40 -2.37 -10.09
C ILE A 134 22.22 -0.85 -10.15
N GLN A 135 22.03 -0.29 -11.35
CA GLN A 135 21.93 1.15 -11.58
C GLN A 135 20.49 1.65 -11.74
N GLN A 136 19.49 0.81 -11.47
CA GLN A 136 18.09 1.18 -11.56
C GLN A 136 17.72 2.16 -10.44
N ASP A 137 17.04 3.24 -10.79
CA ASP A 137 16.63 4.30 -9.86
C ASP A 137 15.37 3.88 -9.06
N PHE A 138 14.36 3.35 -9.74
CA PHE A 138 13.07 2.99 -9.16
C PHE A 138 12.65 1.60 -9.61
N PRO A 139 12.02 0.79 -8.75
CA PRO A 139 11.45 -0.49 -9.17
C PRO A 139 10.24 -0.27 -10.07
N SER A 140 9.99 -1.19 -11.02
CA SER A 140 8.70 -1.25 -11.71
C SER A 140 7.61 -1.49 -10.67
N SER A 141 6.74 -0.49 -10.45
CA SER A 141 5.78 -0.46 -9.34
C SER A 141 4.71 0.62 -9.54
N LEU A 142 3.76 0.67 -8.62
CA LEU A 142 2.91 1.83 -8.39
C LEU A 142 3.45 2.56 -7.16
N GLU A 143 3.85 3.79 -7.31
CA GLU A 143 4.27 4.62 -6.20
C GLU A 143 3.10 5.43 -5.66
N VAL A 144 2.76 5.18 -4.40
CA VAL A 144 1.96 6.12 -3.63
C VAL A 144 2.90 7.23 -3.17
N GLN A 145 3.04 8.26 -4.00
CA GLN A 145 3.99 9.34 -3.75
C GLN A 145 3.53 10.18 -2.57
N ILE A 146 4.40 10.33 -1.60
CA ILE A 146 4.18 11.18 -0.43
C ILE A 146 5.03 12.44 -0.52
N LEU A 147 4.38 13.58 -0.39
CA LEU A 147 5.03 14.89 -0.46
C LEU A 147 4.76 15.70 0.80
N GLY A 148 5.77 16.46 1.23
CA GLY A 148 5.62 17.51 2.24
C GLY A 148 5.57 18.89 1.59
N GLY A 149 4.78 19.79 2.16
CA GLY A 149 4.68 21.18 1.68
C GLY A 149 5.99 21.95 1.87
N THR A 150 6.22 22.93 0.98
CA THR A 150 7.41 23.80 0.98
C THR A 150 7.27 25.03 1.86
N GLY A 151 6.17 25.14 2.60
CA GLY A 151 5.82 26.33 3.40
C GLY A 151 4.85 27.27 2.67
N GLN A 152 4.74 27.17 1.36
CA GLN A 152 3.87 27.99 0.51
C GLN A 152 3.26 27.17 -0.62
N GLY A 153 2.08 27.57 -1.09
CA GLY A 153 1.41 26.97 -2.23
C GLY A 153 0.83 25.57 -1.95
N GLU A 154 0.22 25.01 -2.97
CA GLU A 154 -0.36 23.67 -2.92
C GLU A 154 0.66 22.63 -3.41
N ARG A 155 0.73 21.51 -2.68
CA ARG A 155 1.53 20.35 -3.03
C ARG A 155 0.85 19.12 -2.43
N THR A 156 0.04 18.46 -3.24
CA THR A 156 -0.75 17.30 -2.82
C THR A 156 0.14 16.10 -2.47
N THR A 157 -0.35 15.22 -1.61
CA THR A 157 0.32 13.97 -1.21
C THR A 157 -0.60 12.78 -1.43
N GLY A 158 -0.07 11.55 -1.41
CA GLY A 158 -0.85 10.38 -1.84
C GLY A 158 -1.13 10.41 -3.34
N ASN A 159 -0.25 11.06 -4.11
CA ASN A 159 -0.29 11.05 -5.57
C ASN A 159 0.02 9.65 -6.11
N LEU A 160 -0.18 9.44 -7.41
CA LEU A 160 0.26 8.22 -8.08
C LEU A 160 1.42 8.56 -9.02
N CYS A 161 2.57 7.86 -8.88
CA CYS A 161 3.56 7.78 -9.93
C CYS A 161 3.74 6.32 -10.39
N THR A 162 4.09 6.10 -11.65
CA THR A 162 4.03 4.80 -12.32
C THR A 162 5.38 4.44 -12.96
N PRO A 163 6.47 4.27 -12.19
CA PRO A 163 7.74 3.83 -12.76
C PRO A 163 7.58 2.42 -13.35
N GLY A 164 7.84 2.27 -14.66
CA GLY A 164 7.70 1.00 -15.38
C GLY A 164 6.29 0.41 -15.40
N THR A 165 5.26 1.23 -15.16
CA THR A 165 3.88 0.76 -15.10
C THR A 165 2.89 1.76 -15.69
N HIS A 166 1.67 1.31 -15.92
CA HIS A 166 0.50 2.10 -16.29
C HIS A 166 -0.72 1.64 -15.50
N VAL A 167 -1.77 2.44 -15.46
CA VAL A 167 -3.04 2.14 -14.78
C VAL A 167 -4.24 2.47 -15.65
N GLU A 168 -5.43 2.05 -15.26
CA GLU A 168 -6.68 2.62 -15.78
C GLU A 168 -7.27 3.61 -14.76
N MET A 169 -7.57 4.82 -15.23
CA MET A 169 -8.36 5.82 -14.52
C MET A 169 -9.65 6.09 -15.29
N ASP A 170 -10.79 6.05 -14.61
CA ASP A 170 -12.10 6.23 -15.22
C ASP A 170 -12.35 5.30 -16.41
N GLY A 171 -11.84 4.06 -16.34
CA GLY A 171 -11.99 3.02 -17.37
C GLY A 171 -11.12 3.23 -18.62
N LYS A 172 -10.15 4.13 -18.57
CA LYS A 172 -9.22 4.40 -19.68
C LYS A 172 -7.77 4.22 -19.22
N LEU A 173 -6.96 3.63 -20.10
CA LEU A 173 -5.53 3.51 -19.88
C LEU A 173 -4.91 4.92 -19.71
N ASP A 174 -4.21 5.11 -18.61
CA ASP A 174 -3.46 6.31 -18.28
C ASP A 174 -1.97 5.96 -18.23
N THR A 175 -1.18 6.63 -19.06
CA THR A 175 0.27 6.39 -19.19
C THR A 175 1.10 7.56 -18.66
N ARG A 176 0.47 8.52 -17.96
CA ARG A 176 1.20 9.63 -17.32
C ARG A 176 2.09 9.09 -16.21
N HIS A 177 3.30 9.61 -16.12
CA HIS A 177 4.24 9.15 -15.10
C HIS A 177 3.78 9.51 -13.68
N CYS A 178 3.28 10.74 -13.47
CA CYS A 178 2.74 11.14 -12.16
C CYS A 178 1.39 11.85 -12.32
N ILE A 179 0.47 11.55 -11.39
CA ILE A 179 -0.90 12.06 -11.34
C ILE A 179 -1.14 12.59 -9.93
N SER A 180 -1.50 13.88 -9.83
CA SER A 180 -1.80 14.52 -8.53
C SER A 180 -3.10 13.99 -7.93
N SER A 181 -3.09 13.78 -6.63
CA SER A 181 -4.27 13.46 -5.81
C SER A 181 -5.12 14.71 -5.53
N LYS A 182 -6.21 14.50 -4.78
CA LYS A 182 -7.07 15.59 -4.27
C LYS A 182 -6.76 15.93 -2.80
N SER A 183 -5.60 15.53 -2.28
CA SER A 183 -5.27 15.77 -0.89
C SER A 183 -4.97 17.24 -0.59
N LYS A 184 -5.02 17.58 0.69
CA LYS A 184 -4.46 18.84 1.20
C LYS A 184 -2.93 18.79 1.21
N THR A 185 -2.31 19.95 1.33
CA THR A 185 -0.87 20.10 1.55
C THR A 185 -0.56 20.08 3.05
N PHE A 186 0.46 19.32 3.43
CA PHE A 186 0.94 19.24 4.82
C PHE A 186 2.31 19.90 4.94
N HIS A 187 2.35 21.07 5.58
CA HIS A 187 3.57 21.83 5.78
C HIS A 187 4.24 21.46 7.11
N GLY A 188 5.56 21.64 7.17
CA GLY A 188 6.35 21.38 8.37
C GLY A 188 6.53 19.88 8.67
N ASP A 189 7.00 19.60 9.89
CA ASP A 189 7.39 18.27 10.34
C ASP A 189 6.24 17.56 11.08
N GLN A 190 5.08 17.46 10.45
CA GLN A 190 3.91 16.83 11.05
C GLN A 190 3.73 15.38 10.57
N TRP A 191 3.23 14.53 11.46
CA TRP A 191 2.84 13.19 11.11
C TRP A 191 1.58 13.17 10.25
N VAL A 192 1.64 12.46 9.13
CA VAL A 192 0.54 12.25 8.19
C VAL A 192 0.25 10.76 8.11
N ASN A 193 -1.02 10.39 8.18
CA ASN A 193 -1.44 9.01 8.01
C ASN A 193 -1.77 8.76 6.53
N LEU A 194 -1.05 7.82 5.94
CA LEU A 194 -1.37 7.24 4.64
C LEU A 194 -2.03 5.88 4.86
N GLU A 195 -3.16 5.65 4.21
CA GLU A 195 -3.72 4.30 4.05
C GLU A 195 -3.87 3.99 2.57
N VAL A 196 -3.56 2.74 2.19
CA VAL A 196 -3.74 2.23 0.82
C VAL A 196 -4.60 0.99 0.90
N GLU A 197 -5.74 0.98 0.21
CA GLU A 197 -6.53 -0.23 0.01
C GLU A 197 -6.21 -0.82 -1.36
N VAL A 198 -5.89 -2.10 -1.39
CA VAL A 198 -5.57 -2.86 -2.60
C VAL A 198 -6.49 -4.07 -2.72
N ARG A 199 -7.18 -4.18 -3.83
CA ARG A 199 -8.02 -5.31 -4.23
C ARG A 199 -7.49 -5.91 -5.52
N ASP A 200 -6.33 -6.57 -5.45
CA ASP A 200 -5.56 -7.06 -6.61
C ASP A 200 -5.39 -5.96 -7.70
N ASN A 201 -5.74 -6.25 -8.94
CA ASN A 201 -5.75 -5.29 -10.04
C ASN A 201 -7.13 -4.62 -10.27
N ARG A 202 -8.14 -4.96 -9.45
CA ARG A 202 -9.52 -4.45 -9.64
C ARG A 202 -9.70 -3.05 -9.08
N LEU A 203 -9.06 -2.73 -7.96
CA LEU A 203 -9.21 -1.45 -7.29
C LEU A 203 -8.03 -1.15 -6.39
N ILE A 204 -7.50 0.06 -6.51
CA ILE A 204 -6.52 0.62 -5.57
C ILE A 204 -7.01 2.01 -5.16
N ARG A 205 -6.93 2.32 -3.86
CA ARG A 205 -7.33 3.60 -3.29
C ARG A 205 -6.23 4.14 -2.40
N HIS A 206 -5.99 5.44 -2.47
CA HIS A 206 -5.14 6.15 -1.52
C HIS A 206 -6.01 7.01 -0.60
N LEU A 207 -5.77 6.90 0.70
CA LEU A 207 -6.44 7.71 1.70
C LEU A 207 -5.39 8.48 2.51
N ILE A 208 -5.63 9.77 2.73
CA ILE A 208 -4.80 10.62 3.56
C ILE A 208 -5.61 11.08 4.77
N ASN A 209 -5.16 10.74 5.96
CA ASN A 209 -5.87 10.99 7.23
C ASN A 209 -7.34 10.51 7.19
N GLY A 210 -7.58 9.37 6.53
CA GLY A 210 -8.89 8.75 6.39
C GLY A 210 -9.77 9.29 5.25
N GLU A 211 -9.32 10.29 4.51
CA GLU A 211 -10.03 10.84 3.34
C GLU A 211 -9.49 10.21 2.05
N GLU A 212 -10.34 9.61 1.21
CA GLU A 212 -9.96 9.08 -0.10
C GLU A 212 -9.57 10.23 -1.03
N VAL A 213 -8.32 10.17 -1.54
CA VAL A 213 -7.74 11.23 -2.37
C VAL A 213 -7.41 10.79 -3.79
N MET A 214 -7.39 9.47 -4.04
CA MET A 214 -7.06 8.87 -5.33
C MET A 214 -7.66 7.48 -5.43
N SER A 215 -8.13 7.09 -6.62
CA SER A 215 -8.48 5.69 -6.92
C SER A 215 -8.23 5.37 -8.39
N TYR A 216 -7.84 4.13 -8.66
CA TYR A 216 -7.53 3.62 -10.00
C TYR A 216 -7.59 2.08 -10.00
N SER A 217 -7.40 1.49 -11.19
CA SER A 217 -7.47 0.04 -11.39
C SER A 217 -6.52 -0.44 -12.48
N LYS A 218 -6.48 -1.75 -12.68
CA LYS A 218 -5.75 -2.44 -13.75
C LYS A 218 -4.29 -2.00 -13.90
N PRO A 219 -3.50 -2.00 -12.80
CA PRO A 219 -2.08 -1.77 -12.91
C PRO A 219 -1.43 -2.79 -13.82
N GLN A 220 -0.53 -2.34 -14.69
CA GLN A 220 0.12 -3.18 -15.68
C GLN A 220 1.54 -2.71 -15.96
N LEU A 221 2.45 -3.66 -16.22
CA LEU A 221 3.82 -3.38 -16.64
C LEU A 221 3.83 -2.70 -18.01
N GLY A 222 4.71 -1.73 -18.20
CA GLY A 222 4.90 -1.00 -19.45
C GLY A 222 5.61 0.32 -19.25
N GLY A 223 5.95 0.97 -20.35
CA GLY A 223 6.56 2.31 -20.36
C GLY A 223 8.09 2.30 -20.49
N ASP A 224 8.76 1.19 -20.21
CA ASP A 224 10.20 1.04 -20.45
C ASP A 224 10.59 -0.43 -20.75
N ALA A 225 11.83 -0.60 -21.22
CA ALA A 225 12.32 -1.91 -21.66
C ALA A 225 12.48 -2.92 -20.52
N HIS A 226 12.76 -2.46 -19.29
CA HIS A 226 12.87 -3.33 -18.12
C HIS A 226 11.50 -3.92 -17.76
N ALA A 227 10.47 -3.06 -17.68
CA ALA A 227 9.10 -3.49 -17.41
C ALA A 227 8.55 -4.44 -18.49
N GLU A 228 8.87 -4.19 -19.77
CA GLU A 228 8.51 -5.09 -20.88
C GLU A 228 9.20 -6.45 -20.75
N ALA A 229 10.47 -6.48 -20.31
CA ALA A 229 11.17 -7.72 -20.04
C ALA A 229 10.55 -8.50 -18.88
N LEU A 230 10.16 -7.83 -17.79
CA LEU A 230 9.45 -8.43 -16.66
C LEU A 230 8.11 -9.02 -17.10
N ALA A 231 7.32 -8.29 -17.89
CA ALA A 231 6.04 -8.76 -18.41
C ALA A 231 6.20 -10.01 -19.29
N LYS A 232 7.25 -10.04 -20.12
CA LYS A 232 7.58 -11.19 -20.95
C LYS A 232 7.94 -12.44 -20.12
N VAL A 233 8.71 -12.26 -19.06
CA VAL A 233 9.08 -13.35 -18.13
C VAL A 233 7.87 -13.86 -17.37
N ALA A 234 6.99 -12.96 -16.90
CA ALA A 234 5.77 -13.33 -16.20
C ALA A 234 4.71 -13.97 -17.11
N GLY A 235 4.76 -13.75 -18.43
CA GLY A 235 3.74 -14.15 -19.40
C GLY A 235 2.44 -13.32 -19.32
N ASP A 236 2.40 -12.31 -18.47
CA ASP A 236 1.31 -11.34 -18.31
C ASP A 236 1.89 -10.00 -17.90
N LYS A 237 1.25 -8.92 -18.33
CA LYS A 237 1.59 -7.57 -17.92
C LYS A 237 0.79 -7.07 -16.72
N MET A 238 -0.35 -7.70 -16.40
CA MET A 238 -1.23 -7.28 -15.32
C MET A 238 -0.61 -7.55 -13.95
N LEU A 239 -0.68 -6.59 -13.05
CA LEU A 239 -0.13 -6.68 -11.70
C LEU A 239 -1.27 -6.92 -10.70
N ALA A 240 -1.45 -8.18 -10.25
CA ALA A 240 -2.45 -8.53 -9.24
C ALA A 240 -1.88 -8.55 -7.81
N GLU A 241 -0.57 -8.68 -7.67
CA GLU A 241 0.18 -8.67 -6.41
C GLU A 241 1.59 -8.13 -6.62
N GLY A 242 2.28 -7.82 -5.56
CA GLY A 242 3.69 -7.43 -5.62
C GLY A 242 4.26 -7.09 -4.25
N TYR A 243 5.51 -6.68 -4.24
CA TYR A 243 6.18 -6.25 -3.01
C TYR A 243 5.73 -4.86 -2.60
N ILE A 244 5.89 -4.58 -1.31
CA ILE A 244 5.71 -3.25 -0.71
C ILE A 244 7.10 -2.74 -0.36
N CYS A 245 7.43 -1.50 -0.72
CA CYS A 245 8.66 -0.88 -0.25
C CYS A 245 8.50 0.62 0.05
N LEU A 246 9.41 1.13 0.89
CA LEU A 246 9.51 2.53 1.29
C LEU A 246 10.70 3.16 0.59
N GLN A 247 10.54 4.37 0.06
CA GLN A 247 11.52 5.02 -0.80
C GLN A 247 12.43 5.98 -0.02
N SER A 248 13.66 6.15 -0.52
CA SER A 248 14.61 7.20 -0.13
C SER A 248 15.05 8.01 -1.35
N GLU A 249 14.87 9.36 -1.28
CA GLU A 249 15.07 10.29 -2.41
C GLU A 249 15.78 11.60 -2.01
N SER A 250 16.81 11.58 -1.22
CA SER A 250 17.60 12.72 -0.77
C SER A 250 17.04 13.58 0.36
N HIS A 251 15.74 13.54 0.70
CA HIS A 251 15.22 14.24 1.86
C HIS A 251 14.93 13.26 2.99
N PRO A 252 15.37 13.51 4.24
CA PRO A 252 15.09 12.63 5.36
C PRO A 252 13.60 12.51 5.64
N VAL A 253 13.14 11.28 5.82
CA VAL A 253 11.76 10.95 6.15
C VAL A 253 11.73 9.89 7.26
N GLU A 254 10.76 9.99 8.13
CA GLU A 254 10.52 9.05 9.22
C GLU A 254 9.20 8.32 8.99
N PHE A 255 9.19 7.03 9.33
CA PHE A 255 8.03 6.16 9.25
C PHE A 255 7.77 5.46 10.57
N ARG A 256 6.51 5.36 10.94
CA ARG A 256 6.04 4.56 12.07
C ARG A 256 4.68 3.95 11.76
N LYS A 257 4.21 2.99 12.59
CA LYS A 257 2.93 2.30 12.39
C LYS A 257 2.78 1.77 10.95
N ILE A 258 3.78 1.04 10.48
CA ILE A 258 3.68 0.33 9.20
C ILE A 258 2.95 -0.97 9.49
N GLU A 259 1.66 -1.00 9.18
CA GLU A 259 0.73 -2.08 9.53
C GLU A 259 -0.07 -2.52 8.31
N LEU A 260 -0.36 -3.80 8.21
CA LEU A 260 -1.15 -4.37 7.12
C LEU A 260 -2.31 -5.20 7.67
N GLN A 261 -3.46 -5.07 7.04
CA GLN A 261 -4.64 -5.88 7.25
C GLN A 261 -4.91 -6.66 5.96
N GLU A 262 -4.78 -7.98 6.01
CA GLU A 262 -5.14 -8.81 4.85
C GLU A 262 -6.66 -8.78 4.63
N LEU A 263 -7.09 -8.64 3.39
CA LEU A 263 -8.49 -8.63 2.99
C LEU A 263 -8.85 -9.95 2.31
N ALA A 264 -10.09 -10.36 2.41
CA ALA A 264 -10.59 -11.48 1.63
C ALA A 264 -10.56 -11.13 0.13
N PRO A 265 -10.25 -12.11 -0.76
CA PRO A 265 -10.26 -11.96 -2.21
C PRO A 265 -11.60 -11.53 -2.80
#